data_b6cc7b52217ad87f0a28d04b3b174d86
#
_entry.id   b6cc7b52217ad87f0a28d04b3b174d86
#
_cell.length_a   1.000
_cell.length_b   1.000
_cell.length_c   1.000
_cell.angle_alpha   90.00
_cell.angle_beta   90.00
_cell.angle_gamma   90.00
#
_symmetry.space_group_name_H-M   'P 1'
#
loop_
_entity.id
_entity.type
_entity.pdbx_description
1 polymer ?
#
loop_
_entity_poly.entity_id
_entity_poly.type
_entity_poly.pdbx_seq_one_letter_code
_entity_poly.pdbx_strand_id
1 'polypeptide(L)'
;MSDNKMKFIIRVVLPLLLIIYIGIETILKLQHSSLCSSTGCKMAGELLRFNSIYLNIFGIIGALGILIAGWKSLKDEIWEKLFFVILYSAIAFESIMIAFQIFVNPEPCKFCMGVYGSLVLIGILANTRQFIYFLPIVLAIFSALSMLNIPKNEHLVKGDGIYLIHSSKCPHCKKVKKYFKEHNISYKGIPTPSTTARFFANTLDIHQIPIALIKHGRKIEVIYGDEPIIRYFQKDSNTISDEKESKNINLFKSEDEGCGFDLVGGASDCSK
;
A
#
# COMPACT_ATOMS: atom_id res chain seq x y z
N MET A 1 43.21 3.48 8.48
CA MET A 1 42.25 3.51 9.60
C MET A 1 42.35 2.16 10.30
N SER A 2 42.48 2.08 11.63
CA SER A 2 42.68 0.79 12.32
C SER A 2 41.45 -0.12 12.05
N ASP A 3 41.70 -1.39 11.74
CA ASP A 3 40.66 -2.41 11.42
C ASP A 3 39.56 -2.46 12.48
N ASN A 4 39.93 -2.30 13.73
CA ASN A 4 38.99 -2.24 14.86
C ASN A 4 38.05 -1.02 14.81
N LYS A 5 38.51 0.15 14.34
CA LYS A 5 37.66 1.33 14.20
C LYS A 5 36.60 1.13 13.08
N MET A 6 37.00 0.50 12.00
CA MET A 6 36.09 0.21 10.89
C MET A 6 35.05 -0.80 11.30
N LYS A 7 35.41 -1.89 11.98
CA LYS A 7 34.47 -2.86 12.54
C LYS A 7 33.46 -2.22 13.51
N PHE A 8 33.94 -1.32 14.37
CA PHE A 8 33.07 -0.58 15.29
C PHE A 8 32.06 0.29 14.55
N ILE A 9 32.50 1.06 13.54
CA ILE A 9 31.59 1.91 12.75
C ILE A 9 30.53 1.05 12.07
N ILE A 10 30.89 -0.05 11.42
CA ILE A 10 29.97 -0.87 10.65
C ILE A 10 28.98 -1.62 11.54
N ARG A 11 29.46 -2.19 12.67
CA ARG A 11 28.66 -3.08 13.52
C ARG A 11 27.89 -2.35 14.63
N VAL A 12 28.27 -1.09 14.93
CA VAL A 12 27.64 -0.31 16.01
C VAL A 12 27.04 0.99 15.50
N VAL A 13 27.85 1.83 14.84
CA VAL A 13 27.37 3.17 14.44
C VAL A 13 26.31 3.09 13.35
N LEU A 14 26.46 2.28 12.32
CA LEU A 14 25.47 2.16 11.25
C LEU A 14 24.11 1.59 11.74
N PRO A 15 24.04 0.51 12.54
CA PRO A 15 22.79 0.09 13.14
C PRO A 15 22.16 1.13 14.06
N LEU A 16 22.94 1.93 14.79
CA LEU A 16 22.44 3.02 15.61
C LEU A 16 21.78 4.11 14.74
N LEU A 17 22.42 4.49 13.63
CA LEU A 17 21.83 5.43 12.68
C LEU A 17 20.53 4.89 12.06
N LEU A 18 20.46 3.59 11.78
CA LEU A 18 19.24 2.95 11.30
C LEU A 18 18.11 3.03 12.34
N ILE A 19 18.41 2.79 13.63
CA ILE A 19 17.42 2.94 14.72
C ILE A 19 16.90 4.38 14.78
N ILE A 20 17.77 5.37 14.69
CA ILE A 20 17.39 6.78 14.68
C ILE A 20 16.50 7.08 13.47
N TYR A 21 16.85 6.59 12.29
CA TYR A 21 16.07 6.78 11.07
C TYR A 21 14.64 6.21 11.18
N ILE A 22 14.50 4.97 11.67
CA ILE A 22 13.19 4.34 11.90
C ILE A 22 12.44 5.05 13.03
N GLY A 23 13.14 5.47 14.09
CA GLY A 23 12.58 6.18 15.23
C GLY A 23 11.96 7.52 14.85
N ILE A 24 12.65 8.32 14.04
CA ILE A 24 12.14 9.59 13.52
C ILE A 24 10.83 9.37 12.75
N GLU A 25 10.80 8.40 11.82
CA GLU A 25 9.59 8.10 11.07
C GLU A 25 8.44 7.64 11.97
N THR A 26 8.76 6.85 13.00
CA THR A 26 7.75 6.37 13.96
C THR A 26 7.13 7.53 14.74
N ILE A 27 7.95 8.46 15.22
CA ILE A 27 7.48 9.66 15.94
C ILE A 27 6.62 10.53 15.02
N LEU A 28 7.07 10.76 13.78
CA LEU A 28 6.31 11.55 12.81
C LEU A 28 4.95 10.91 12.49
N LYS A 29 4.89 9.58 12.33
CA LYS A 29 3.62 8.86 12.14
C LYS A 29 2.67 9.02 13.32
N LEU A 30 3.17 9.05 14.54
CA LEU A 30 2.36 9.32 15.74
C LEU A 30 1.78 10.73 15.75
N GLN A 31 2.47 11.69 15.13
CA GLN A 31 2.02 13.08 14.96
C GLN A 31 1.19 13.30 13.69
N HIS A 32 0.69 12.24 13.05
CA HIS A 32 -0.04 12.31 11.78
C HIS A 32 0.74 12.95 10.61
N SER A 33 2.07 13.01 10.72
CA SER A 33 3.00 13.38 9.68
C SER A 33 3.87 12.19 9.30
N SER A 34 4.61 12.25 8.20
CA SER A 34 5.58 11.20 7.85
C SER A 34 6.66 11.80 6.93
N LEU A 35 7.89 11.28 7.04
CA LEU A 35 8.97 11.59 6.09
C LEU A 35 8.60 11.12 4.68
N CYS A 36 7.78 10.10 4.61
CA CYS A 36 7.33 9.51 3.37
C CYS A 36 5.87 9.87 3.10
N SER A 37 5.63 11.03 2.49
CA SER A 37 4.31 11.46 2.02
C SER A 37 3.89 10.75 0.72
N SER A 38 4.79 9.94 0.11
CA SER A 38 4.52 9.25 -1.14
C SER A 38 3.44 8.16 -0.96
N THR A 39 2.75 7.86 -2.04
CA THR A 39 1.76 6.81 -2.17
C THR A 39 2.26 5.46 -1.72
N GLY A 40 3.45 5.10 -2.17
CA GLY A 40 4.04 3.82 -1.85
C GLY A 40 4.11 3.57 -0.34
N CYS A 41 4.37 4.60 0.47
CA CYS A 41 4.40 4.46 1.93
C CYS A 41 3.02 4.24 2.55
N LYS A 42 1.99 4.91 2.02
CA LYS A 42 0.61 4.69 2.47
C LYS A 42 0.13 3.29 2.08
N MET A 43 0.41 2.87 0.85
CA MET A 43 0.05 1.55 0.36
C MET A 43 0.82 0.42 1.06
N ALA A 44 2.11 0.61 1.38
CA ALA A 44 2.87 -0.36 2.15
C ALA A 44 2.26 -0.61 3.54
N GLY A 45 1.68 0.42 4.17
CA GLY A 45 0.94 0.30 5.42
C GLY A 45 -0.38 -0.48 5.28
N GLU A 46 -1.06 -0.36 4.14
CA GLU A 46 -2.33 -1.06 3.88
C GLU A 46 -2.15 -2.55 3.51
N LEU A 47 -0.95 -2.96 3.12
CA LEU A 47 -0.62 -4.37 2.89
C LEU A 47 -0.55 -5.19 4.19
N LEU A 48 -0.44 -4.52 5.32
CA LEU A 48 -0.36 -5.15 6.62
C LEU A 48 -1.77 -5.40 7.20
N ARG A 49 -1.96 -6.53 7.88
CA ARG A 49 -3.19 -6.80 8.64
C ARG A 49 -3.32 -5.96 9.91
N PHE A 50 -2.26 -5.26 10.28
CA PHE A 50 -2.14 -4.46 11.50
C PHE A 50 -1.61 -3.07 11.16
N ASN A 51 -1.71 -2.14 12.11
CA ASN A 51 -1.26 -0.77 11.91
C ASN A 51 0.25 -0.73 11.57
N SER A 52 0.63 0.06 10.57
CA SER A 52 2.02 0.21 10.09
C SER A 52 3.01 0.66 11.18
N ILE A 53 2.52 1.23 12.30
CA ILE A 53 3.34 1.60 13.45
C ILE A 53 3.98 0.35 14.09
N TYR A 54 3.25 -0.78 14.17
CA TYR A 54 3.81 -2.00 14.71
C TYR A 54 4.97 -2.54 13.87
N LEU A 55 4.91 -2.38 12.53
CA LEU A 55 6.04 -2.76 11.67
C LEU A 55 7.29 -1.94 12.00
N ASN A 56 7.13 -0.64 12.21
CA ASN A 56 8.26 0.21 12.62
C ASN A 56 8.82 -0.20 13.98
N ILE A 57 7.95 -0.56 14.95
CA ILE A 57 8.38 -1.07 16.26
C ILE A 57 9.18 -2.37 16.11
N PHE A 58 8.72 -3.32 15.29
CA PHE A 58 9.46 -4.54 14.98
C PHE A 58 10.80 -4.23 14.30
N GLY A 59 10.82 -3.26 13.40
CA GLY A 59 12.05 -2.78 12.78
C GLY A 59 13.06 -2.23 13.79
N ILE A 60 12.59 -1.44 14.77
CA ILE A 60 13.43 -0.92 15.87
C ILE A 60 13.96 -2.06 16.73
N ILE A 61 13.11 -3.04 17.11
CA ILE A 61 13.53 -4.21 17.91
C ILE A 61 14.58 -5.03 17.15
N GLY A 62 14.38 -5.27 15.85
CA GLY A 62 15.35 -5.96 15.00
C GLY A 62 16.68 -5.21 14.91
N ALA A 63 16.64 -3.90 14.68
CA ALA A 63 17.83 -3.06 14.61
C ALA A 63 18.59 -2.96 15.97
N LEU A 64 17.86 -2.95 17.10
CA LEU A 64 18.43 -3.08 18.44
C LEU A 64 19.12 -4.43 18.62
N GLY A 65 18.53 -5.51 18.15
CA GLY A 65 19.15 -6.84 18.14
C GLY A 65 20.46 -6.86 17.36
N ILE A 66 20.50 -6.25 16.16
CA ILE A 66 21.69 -6.09 15.33
C ILE A 66 22.75 -5.25 16.07
N LEU A 67 22.35 -4.13 16.70
CA LEU A 67 23.24 -3.26 17.45
C LEU A 67 23.90 -3.98 18.62
N ILE A 68 23.10 -4.67 19.47
CA ILE A 68 23.60 -5.39 20.64
C ILE A 68 24.53 -6.53 20.22
N ALA A 69 24.12 -7.34 19.24
CA ALA A 69 24.93 -8.40 18.69
C ALA A 69 26.21 -7.86 18.05
N GLY A 70 26.11 -6.76 17.29
CA GLY A 70 27.26 -6.08 16.67
C GLY A 70 28.27 -5.56 17.69
N TRP A 71 27.79 -4.96 18.79
CA TRP A 71 28.68 -4.49 19.86
C TRP A 71 29.40 -5.64 20.56
N LYS A 72 28.68 -6.69 20.93
CA LYS A 72 29.26 -7.87 21.58
C LYS A 72 30.17 -8.67 20.64
N SER A 73 29.89 -8.68 19.35
CA SER A 73 30.71 -9.35 18.32
C SER A 73 32.14 -8.81 18.19
N LEU A 74 32.42 -7.65 18.78
CA LEU A 74 33.76 -7.10 18.84
C LEU A 74 34.68 -7.88 19.79
N LYS A 75 34.10 -8.71 20.68
CA LYS A 75 34.83 -9.46 21.70
C LYS A 75 34.68 -10.99 21.55
N ASP A 76 33.53 -11.46 21.07
CA ASP A 76 33.16 -12.88 21.05
C ASP A 76 32.68 -13.36 19.68
N GLU A 77 33.18 -14.50 19.21
CA GLU A 77 32.80 -15.11 17.92
C GLU A 77 31.33 -15.58 17.88
N ILE A 78 30.78 -16.00 19.03
CA ILE A 78 29.37 -16.45 19.09
C ILE A 78 28.44 -15.29 18.75
N TRP A 79 28.76 -14.09 19.28
CA TRP A 79 28.00 -12.88 18.99
C TRP A 79 28.19 -12.39 17.56
N GLU A 80 29.35 -12.70 16.96
CA GLU A 80 29.55 -12.41 15.53
C GLU A 80 28.62 -13.27 14.66
N LYS A 81 28.52 -14.55 14.93
CA LYS A 81 27.56 -15.43 14.22
C LYS A 81 26.12 -14.97 14.41
N LEU A 82 25.75 -14.61 15.63
CA LEU A 82 24.41 -14.10 15.95
C LEU A 82 24.12 -12.77 15.21
N PHE A 83 25.09 -11.88 15.15
CA PHE A 83 25.00 -10.62 14.39
C PHE A 83 24.64 -10.89 12.93
N PHE A 84 25.36 -11.79 12.26
CA PHE A 84 25.08 -12.11 10.86
C PHE A 84 23.74 -12.84 10.69
N VAL A 85 23.34 -13.72 11.59
CA VAL A 85 22.04 -14.39 11.54
C VAL A 85 20.92 -13.36 11.62
N ILE A 86 20.96 -12.45 12.59
CA ILE A 86 19.91 -11.43 12.76
C ILE A 86 19.91 -10.48 11.54
N LEU A 87 21.09 -10.02 11.10
CA LEU A 87 21.21 -9.11 9.97
C LEU A 87 20.65 -9.72 8.68
N TYR A 88 21.06 -10.95 8.34
CA TYR A 88 20.60 -11.60 7.12
C TYR A 88 19.12 -11.98 7.18
N SER A 89 18.61 -12.32 8.36
CA SER A 89 17.17 -12.52 8.57
C SER A 89 16.38 -11.23 8.34
N ALA A 90 16.90 -10.10 8.81
CA ALA A 90 16.29 -8.79 8.57
C ALA A 90 16.32 -8.43 7.07
N ILE A 91 17.45 -8.65 6.37
CA ILE A 91 17.56 -8.42 4.93
C ILE A 91 16.58 -9.32 4.15
N ALA A 92 16.46 -10.61 4.51
CA ALA A 92 15.53 -11.52 3.87
C ALA A 92 14.07 -11.07 4.07
N PHE A 93 13.69 -10.67 5.28
CA PHE A 93 12.36 -10.16 5.59
C PHE A 93 12.05 -8.89 4.77
N GLU A 94 12.94 -7.90 4.79
CA GLU A 94 12.79 -6.67 4.02
C GLU A 94 12.79 -6.94 2.50
N SER A 95 13.55 -7.94 2.02
CA SER A 95 13.51 -8.36 0.61
C SER A 95 12.14 -8.85 0.19
N ILE A 96 11.44 -9.62 1.05
CA ILE A 96 10.07 -10.07 0.79
C ILE A 96 9.14 -8.86 0.73
N MET A 97 9.25 -7.94 1.69
CA MET A 97 8.40 -6.75 1.76
C MET A 97 8.60 -5.83 0.57
N ILE A 98 9.84 -5.59 0.17
CA ILE A 98 10.19 -4.74 -0.99
C ILE A 98 9.77 -5.40 -2.29
N ALA A 99 10.06 -6.70 -2.48
CA ALA A 99 9.66 -7.43 -3.68
C ALA A 99 8.14 -7.43 -3.84
N PHE A 100 7.39 -7.66 -2.75
CA PHE A 100 5.94 -7.59 -2.78
C PHE A 100 5.45 -6.18 -3.18
N GLN A 101 6.07 -5.12 -2.66
CA GLN A 101 5.73 -3.75 -3.03
C GLN A 101 6.02 -3.47 -4.51
N ILE A 102 7.14 -3.92 -5.06
CA ILE A 102 7.51 -3.72 -6.46
C ILE A 102 6.51 -4.40 -7.40
N PHE A 103 6.05 -5.63 -7.06
CA PHE A 103 5.16 -6.39 -7.95
C PHE A 103 3.67 -6.08 -7.77
N VAL A 104 3.27 -5.53 -6.62
CA VAL A 104 1.86 -5.31 -6.30
C VAL A 104 1.48 -3.82 -6.25
N ASN A 105 2.38 -2.94 -5.86
CA ASN A 105 2.12 -1.52 -5.75
C ASN A 105 2.59 -0.76 -6.99
N PRO A 106 1.89 0.32 -7.40
CA PRO A 106 2.34 1.18 -8.48
C PRO A 106 3.66 1.91 -8.13
N GLU A 107 3.89 2.19 -6.86
CA GLU A 107 5.12 2.81 -6.37
C GLU A 107 5.64 2.13 -5.10
N PRO A 108 6.94 1.81 -5.00
CA PRO A 108 7.52 1.26 -3.79
C PRO A 108 7.66 2.35 -2.71
N CYS A 109 7.61 1.95 -1.45
CA CYS A 109 7.81 2.83 -0.31
C CYS A 109 9.27 3.29 -0.22
N LYS A 110 9.52 4.60 -0.39
CA LYS A 110 10.87 5.18 -0.33
C LYS A 110 11.53 4.98 1.05
N PHE A 111 10.74 5.04 2.12
CA PHE A 111 11.23 4.78 3.47
C PHE A 111 11.69 3.33 3.63
N CYS A 112 10.88 2.36 3.21
CA CYS A 112 11.24 0.94 3.26
C CYS A 112 12.49 0.64 2.41
N MET A 113 12.62 1.27 1.24
CA MET A 113 13.84 1.17 0.43
C MET A 113 15.07 1.72 1.15
N GLY A 114 14.91 2.81 1.92
CA GLY A 114 15.98 3.37 2.75
C GLY A 114 16.41 2.41 3.86
N VAL A 115 15.46 1.77 4.56
CA VAL A 115 15.74 0.75 5.58
C VAL A 115 16.46 -0.45 4.94
N TYR A 116 15.90 -0.99 3.85
CA TYR A 116 16.48 -2.11 3.12
C TYR A 116 17.90 -1.81 2.62
N GLY A 117 18.10 -0.66 1.97
CA GLY A 117 19.39 -0.22 1.48
C GLY A 117 20.43 -0.09 2.60
N SER A 118 20.02 0.41 3.77
CA SER A 118 20.90 0.51 4.95
C SER A 118 21.33 -0.85 5.48
N LEU A 119 20.41 -1.82 5.57
CA LEU A 119 20.70 -3.19 5.99
C LEU A 119 21.65 -3.89 5.01
N VAL A 120 21.40 -3.75 3.70
CA VAL A 120 22.27 -4.30 2.64
C VAL A 120 23.66 -3.68 2.73
N LEU A 121 23.76 -2.37 2.92
CA LEU A 121 25.05 -1.67 3.08
C LEU A 121 25.83 -2.20 4.29
N ILE A 122 25.15 -2.37 5.44
CA ILE A 122 25.77 -2.98 6.64
C ILE A 122 26.28 -4.38 6.31
N GLY A 123 25.47 -5.21 5.61
CA GLY A 123 25.84 -6.57 5.23
C GLY A 123 27.09 -6.63 4.34
N ILE A 124 27.14 -5.79 3.31
CA ILE A 124 28.30 -5.71 2.39
C ILE A 124 29.55 -5.27 3.13
N LEU A 125 29.45 -4.21 3.93
CA LEU A 125 30.60 -3.65 4.64
C LEU A 125 31.08 -4.55 5.79
N ALA A 126 30.16 -5.26 6.46
CA ALA A 126 30.52 -6.15 7.57
C ALA A 126 31.31 -7.37 7.11
N ASN A 127 30.91 -8.02 6.02
CA ASN A 127 31.63 -9.13 5.41
C ASN A 127 31.13 -9.39 3.98
N THR A 128 31.79 -8.79 3.00
CA THR A 128 31.44 -8.91 1.57
C THR A 128 31.37 -10.36 1.10
N ARG A 129 32.28 -11.23 1.57
CA ARG A 129 32.31 -12.63 1.16
C ARG A 129 31.07 -13.39 1.63
N GLN A 130 30.66 -13.22 2.87
CA GLN A 130 29.45 -13.84 3.39
C GLN A 130 28.21 -13.26 2.72
N PHE A 131 28.17 -11.97 2.43
CA PHE A 131 27.08 -11.33 1.73
C PHE A 131 26.90 -11.91 0.30
N ILE A 132 27.99 -12.20 -0.43
CA ILE A 132 27.90 -12.84 -1.75
C ILE A 132 27.24 -14.22 -1.67
N TYR A 133 27.51 -15.01 -0.62
CA TYR A 133 26.83 -16.29 -0.41
C TYR A 133 25.36 -16.13 -0.04
N PHE A 134 24.95 -15.01 0.50
CA PHE A 134 23.56 -14.72 0.83
C PHE A 134 22.77 -14.17 -0.37
N LEU A 135 23.45 -13.54 -1.35
CA LEU A 135 22.81 -12.93 -2.52
C LEU A 135 21.87 -13.86 -3.31
N PRO A 136 22.16 -15.16 -3.53
CA PRO A 136 21.24 -16.07 -4.19
C PRO A 136 19.89 -16.22 -3.47
N ILE A 137 19.86 -16.09 -2.14
CA ILE A 137 18.62 -16.14 -1.35
C ILE A 137 17.74 -14.93 -1.68
N VAL A 138 18.33 -13.74 -1.72
CA VAL A 138 17.62 -12.51 -2.11
C VAL A 138 17.07 -12.63 -3.54
N LEU A 139 17.89 -13.11 -4.49
CA LEU A 139 17.47 -13.33 -5.86
C LEU A 139 16.34 -14.36 -5.97
N ALA A 140 16.41 -15.43 -5.19
CA ALA A 140 15.34 -16.44 -5.13
C ALA A 140 14.02 -15.86 -4.63
N ILE A 141 14.04 -14.99 -3.59
CA ILE A 141 12.86 -14.31 -3.07
C ILE A 141 12.21 -13.45 -4.18
N PHE A 142 13.01 -12.59 -4.84
CA PHE A 142 12.48 -11.75 -5.92
C PHE A 142 11.94 -12.58 -7.09
N SER A 143 12.65 -13.63 -7.48
CA SER A 143 12.21 -14.52 -8.56
C SER A 143 10.93 -15.25 -8.21
N ALA A 144 10.82 -15.79 -6.99
CA ALA A 144 9.62 -16.48 -6.53
C ALA A 144 8.40 -15.55 -6.53
N LEU A 145 8.53 -14.34 -5.99
CA LEU A 145 7.44 -13.36 -5.95
C LEU A 145 7.06 -12.82 -7.33
N SER A 146 8.02 -12.70 -8.26
CA SER A 146 7.72 -12.33 -9.65
C SER A 146 6.94 -13.38 -10.41
N MET A 147 7.11 -14.68 -10.05
CA MET A 147 6.40 -15.80 -10.68
C MET A 147 5.02 -16.05 -10.06
N LEU A 148 4.80 -15.59 -8.83
CA LEU A 148 3.52 -15.73 -8.17
C LEU A 148 2.51 -14.72 -8.75
N ASN A 149 1.50 -15.24 -9.43
CA ASN A 149 0.30 -14.48 -9.69
C ASN A 149 -0.47 -14.41 -8.36
N ILE A 150 -0.24 -13.33 -7.59
CA ILE A 150 -0.89 -13.12 -6.29
C ILE A 150 -2.32 -12.66 -6.58
N PRO A 151 -3.31 -13.57 -6.63
CA PRO A 151 -4.70 -13.18 -6.78
C PRO A 151 -5.07 -12.44 -5.49
N LYS A 152 -5.53 -11.21 -5.62
CA LYS A 152 -6.24 -10.56 -4.53
C LYS A 152 -7.55 -11.33 -4.35
N ASN A 153 -7.56 -12.25 -3.37
CA ASN A 153 -8.70 -13.12 -3.06
C ASN A 153 -9.94 -12.36 -2.54
N GLU A 154 -9.90 -11.04 -2.51
CA GLU A 154 -11.04 -10.24 -2.14
C GLU A 154 -11.78 -9.76 -3.38
N HIS A 155 -12.90 -10.40 -3.65
CA HIS A 155 -13.85 -9.86 -4.62
C HIS A 155 -14.35 -8.50 -4.13
N LEU A 156 -14.13 -7.45 -4.93
CA LEU A 156 -14.63 -6.10 -4.65
C LEU A 156 -16.15 -6.12 -4.47
N VAL A 157 -16.83 -6.99 -5.20
CA VAL A 157 -18.28 -7.13 -5.25
C VAL A 157 -18.68 -8.56 -4.86
N LYS A 158 -19.15 -8.76 -3.61
CA LYS A 158 -19.61 -10.05 -3.08
C LYS A 158 -21.13 -10.13 -3.13
N GLY A 159 -21.69 -10.75 -4.16
CA GLY A 159 -23.15 -10.92 -4.33
C GLY A 159 -23.80 -9.76 -5.09
N ASP A 160 -25.12 -9.88 -5.32
CA ASP A 160 -25.89 -8.88 -6.02
C ASP A 160 -26.15 -7.65 -5.15
N GLY A 161 -26.30 -6.51 -5.78
CA GLY A 161 -26.58 -5.24 -5.12
C GLY A 161 -25.75 -4.06 -5.65
N ILE A 162 -25.93 -2.93 -4.99
CA ILE A 162 -25.30 -1.68 -5.31
C ILE A 162 -24.11 -1.48 -4.37
N TYR A 163 -22.93 -1.17 -4.95
CA TYR A 163 -21.71 -0.87 -4.24
C TYR A 163 -21.23 0.51 -4.61
N LEU A 164 -20.84 1.31 -3.63
CA LEU A 164 -20.38 2.68 -3.84
C LEU A 164 -18.94 2.84 -3.35
N ILE A 165 -18.00 3.07 -4.28
CA ILE A 165 -16.64 3.46 -3.93
C ILE A 165 -16.66 4.96 -3.66
N HIS A 166 -16.24 5.33 -2.45
CA HIS A 166 -16.36 6.71 -1.98
C HIS A 166 -15.23 7.11 -1.03
N SER A 167 -15.01 8.42 -0.92
CA SER A 167 -14.20 9.04 0.16
C SER A 167 -15.09 9.80 1.14
N SER A 168 -14.71 9.79 2.42
CA SER A 168 -15.40 10.58 3.46
C SER A 168 -15.20 12.10 3.29
N LYS A 169 -14.09 12.48 2.64
CA LYS A 169 -13.70 13.90 2.42
C LYS A 169 -14.28 14.49 1.12
N CYS A 170 -14.75 13.65 0.20
CA CYS A 170 -15.24 14.09 -1.12
C CYS A 170 -16.67 14.64 -1.04
N PRO A 171 -16.94 15.90 -1.45
CA PRO A 171 -18.28 16.49 -1.46
C PRO A 171 -19.22 15.81 -2.45
N HIS A 172 -18.76 15.41 -3.64
CA HIS A 172 -19.54 14.67 -4.63
C HIS A 172 -20.00 13.31 -4.11
N CYS A 173 -19.14 12.61 -3.35
CA CYS A 173 -19.52 11.38 -2.67
C CYS A 173 -20.61 11.61 -1.60
N LYS A 174 -20.56 12.74 -0.89
CA LYS A 174 -21.60 13.10 0.08
C LYS A 174 -22.94 13.38 -0.59
N LYS A 175 -22.93 14.02 -1.78
CA LYS A 175 -24.12 14.29 -2.59
C LYS A 175 -24.83 13.01 -2.99
N VAL A 176 -24.09 12.02 -3.53
CA VAL A 176 -24.66 10.70 -3.88
C VAL A 176 -25.18 9.96 -2.66
N LYS A 177 -24.45 9.96 -1.56
CA LYS A 177 -24.92 9.32 -0.30
C LYS A 177 -26.19 9.95 0.24
N LYS A 178 -26.30 11.27 0.17
CA LYS A 178 -27.51 12.00 0.58
C LYS A 178 -28.69 11.57 -0.29
N TYR A 179 -28.51 11.55 -1.62
CA TYR A 179 -29.51 11.09 -2.58
C TYR A 179 -29.97 9.66 -2.30
N PHE A 180 -29.04 8.72 -2.08
CA PHE A 180 -29.37 7.33 -1.78
C PHE A 180 -30.17 7.20 -0.47
N LYS A 181 -29.83 8.00 0.54
CA LYS A 181 -30.57 8.04 1.82
C LYS A 181 -32.00 8.58 1.64
N GLU A 182 -32.17 9.65 0.87
CA GLU A 182 -33.47 10.28 0.62
C GLU A 182 -34.43 9.37 -0.18
N HIS A 183 -33.87 8.53 -1.06
CA HIS A 183 -34.66 7.61 -1.90
C HIS A 183 -34.65 6.17 -1.38
N ASN A 184 -34.21 5.92 -0.14
CA ASN A 184 -34.13 4.58 0.48
C ASN A 184 -33.38 3.54 -0.36
N ILE A 185 -32.36 3.96 -1.13
CA ILE A 185 -31.51 3.08 -1.93
C ILE A 185 -30.47 2.43 -1.01
N SER A 186 -30.56 1.09 -0.86
CA SER A 186 -29.59 0.32 -0.08
C SER A 186 -28.32 0.09 -0.89
N TYR A 187 -27.15 0.42 -0.32
CA TYR A 187 -25.85 0.21 -0.94
C TYR A 187 -24.82 -0.25 0.06
N LYS A 188 -23.76 -0.89 -0.43
CA LYS A 188 -22.56 -1.26 0.34
C LYS A 188 -21.45 -0.27 0.04
N GLY A 189 -21.00 0.48 1.07
CA GLY A 189 -19.90 1.44 0.91
C GLY A 189 -18.54 0.77 0.88
N ILE A 190 -17.72 1.14 -0.10
CA ILE A 190 -16.32 0.71 -0.23
C ILE A 190 -15.46 1.97 -0.10
N PRO A 191 -14.67 2.10 0.98
CA PRO A 191 -13.84 3.28 1.14
C PRO A 191 -12.66 3.28 0.15
N THR A 192 -12.35 4.45 -0.40
CA THR A 192 -11.22 4.64 -1.35
C THR A 192 -9.84 4.22 -0.84
N PRO A 193 -9.51 4.26 0.47
CA PRO A 193 -8.25 3.70 0.97
C PRO A 193 -8.11 2.19 0.74
N SER A 194 -9.20 1.47 0.43
CA SER A 194 -9.14 0.05 0.10
C SER A 194 -8.26 -0.20 -1.13
N THR A 195 -7.25 -1.04 -0.97
CA THR A 195 -6.34 -1.44 -2.05
C THR A 195 -7.09 -2.03 -3.24
N THR A 196 -8.14 -2.82 -2.97
CA THR A 196 -8.98 -3.45 -4.00
C THR A 196 -9.75 -2.42 -4.83
N ALA A 197 -10.28 -1.36 -4.17
CA ALA A 197 -10.99 -0.29 -4.88
C ALA A 197 -10.06 0.51 -5.79
N ARG A 198 -8.83 0.77 -5.34
CA ARG A 198 -7.81 1.48 -6.14
C ARG A 198 -7.36 0.67 -7.35
N PHE A 199 -7.09 -0.62 -7.17
CA PHE A 199 -6.74 -1.48 -8.30
C PHE A 199 -7.86 -1.58 -9.33
N PHE A 200 -9.10 -1.67 -8.86
CA PHE A 200 -10.27 -1.68 -9.73
C PHE A 200 -10.35 -0.38 -10.56
N ALA A 201 -10.29 0.77 -9.90
CA ALA A 201 -10.35 2.06 -10.56
C ALA A 201 -9.19 2.23 -11.56
N ASN A 202 -7.96 1.85 -11.19
CA ASN A 202 -6.80 1.90 -12.07
C ASN A 202 -6.92 0.96 -13.27
N THR A 203 -7.43 -0.26 -13.07
CA THR A 203 -7.62 -1.24 -14.16
C THR A 203 -8.59 -0.71 -15.22
N LEU A 204 -9.56 0.12 -14.83
CA LEU A 204 -10.54 0.73 -15.71
C LEU A 204 -10.18 2.15 -16.13
N ASP A 205 -8.99 2.64 -15.75
CA ASP A 205 -8.53 4.02 -16.01
C ASP A 205 -9.51 5.09 -15.50
N ILE A 206 -10.18 4.80 -14.36
CA ILE A 206 -11.13 5.72 -13.73
C ILE A 206 -10.40 6.53 -12.66
N HIS A 207 -10.25 7.83 -12.88
CA HIS A 207 -9.55 8.75 -11.98
C HIS A 207 -10.48 9.60 -11.10
N GLN A 208 -11.78 9.34 -11.14
CA GLN A 208 -12.80 10.12 -10.44
C GLN A 208 -13.63 9.27 -9.48
N ILE A 209 -14.05 9.86 -8.36
CA ILE A 209 -15.03 9.32 -7.42
C ILE A 209 -16.20 10.29 -7.24
N PRO A 210 -17.39 9.78 -6.93
CA PRO A 210 -17.79 8.42 -6.57
C PRO A 210 -17.89 7.45 -7.77
N ILE A 211 -17.73 6.12 -7.50
CA ILE A 211 -17.97 5.07 -8.49
C ILE A 211 -19.04 4.15 -7.93
N ALA A 212 -20.14 3.96 -8.67
CA ALA A 212 -21.20 3.01 -8.36
C ALA A 212 -20.98 1.74 -9.18
N LEU A 213 -21.06 0.59 -8.53
CA LEU A 213 -21.03 -0.73 -9.14
C LEU A 213 -22.35 -1.39 -8.86
N ILE A 214 -23.12 -1.70 -9.90
CA ILE A 214 -24.43 -2.32 -9.82
C ILE A 214 -24.28 -3.74 -10.34
N LYS A 215 -24.46 -4.72 -9.47
CA LYS A 215 -24.34 -6.14 -9.80
C LYS A 215 -25.67 -6.83 -9.82
N HIS A 216 -25.98 -7.43 -10.97
CA HIS A 216 -27.12 -8.31 -11.18
C HIS A 216 -26.66 -9.63 -11.79
N GLY A 217 -26.53 -10.68 -10.98
CA GLY A 217 -26.03 -11.99 -11.40
C GLY A 217 -24.60 -11.90 -11.96
N ARG A 218 -24.45 -12.14 -13.27
CA ARG A 218 -23.15 -12.07 -13.96
C ARG A 218 -22.82 -10.70 -14.55
N LYS A 219 -23.78 -9.78 -14.60
CA LYS A 219 -23.61 -8.45 -15.17
C LYS A 219 -23.21 -7.48 -14.06
N ILE A 220 -22.20 -6.66 -14.34
CA ILE A 220 -21.77 -5.56 -13.48
C ILE A 220 -21.79 -4.30 -14.34
N GLU A 221 -22.56 -3.31 -13.90
CA GLU A 221 -22.56 -1.97 -14.50
C GLU A 221 -21.71 -1.05 -13.64
N VAL A 222 -20.88 -0.24 -14.29
CA VAL A 222 -19.95 0.69 -13.64
C VAL A 222 -20.31 2.10 -14.06
N ILE A 223 -20.64 2.94 -13.09
CA ILE A 223 -21.01 4.34 -13.31
C ILE A 223 -20.14 5.20 -12.40
N TYR A 224 -19.55 6.27 -12.90
CA TYR A 224 -18.70 7.16 -12.11
C TYR A 224 -19.13 8.62 -12.25
N GLY A 225 -18.83 9.43 -11.23
CA GLY A 225 -19.32 10.80 -11.07
C GLY A 225 -20.65 10.86 -10.34
N ASP A 226 -20.95 11.98 -9.67
CA ASP A 226 -22.16 12.14 -8.88
C ASP A 226 -23.42 12.30 -9.74
N GLU A 227 -23.38 13.14 -10.77
CA GLU A 227 -24.51 13.39 -11.66
C GLU A 227 -24.92 12.15 -12.48
N PRO A 228 -24.00 11.42 -13.15
CA PRO A 228 -24.34 10.21 -13.88
C PRO A 228 -24.97 9.15 -12.96
N ILE A 229 -24.47 8.98 -11.73
CA ILE A 229 -25.02 8.05 -10.76
C ILE A 229 -26.45 8.46 -10.38
N ILE A 230 -26.69 9.73 -10.04
CA ILE A 230 -28.02 10.22 -9.67
C ILE A 230 -29.00 10.09 -10.84
N ARG A 231 -28.59 10.46 -12.05
CA ARG A 231 -29.44 10.34 -13.27
C ARG A 231 -29.81 8.87 -13.54
N TYR A 232 -28.90 7.94 -13.34
CA TYR A 232 -29.19 6.51 -13.51
C TYR A 232 -30.34 6.06 -12.61
N PHE A 233 -30.28 6.37 -11.31
CA PHE A 233 -31.32 5.97 -10.37
C PHE A 233 -32.61 6.79 -10.47
N GLN A 234 -32.57 8.02 -11.00
CA GLN A 234 -33.77 8.79 -11.34
C GLN A 234 -34.54 8.18 -12.50
N LYS A 235 -33.83 7.65 -13.51
CA LYS A 235 -34.43 7.04 -14.67
C LYS A 235 -35.10 5.70 -14.34
N ASP A 236 -34.49 4.90 -13.47
CA ASP A 236 -35.05 3.64 -13.00
C ASP A 236 -36.32 3.84 -12.15
N SER A 237 -36.44 4.94 -11.42
CA SER A 237 -37.66 5.24 -10.66
C SER A 237 -38.87 5.63 -11.52
N ASN A 238 -38.63 6.05 -12.78
CA ASN A 238 -39.67 6.41 -13.73
C ASN A 238 -40.04 5.29 -14.73
N THR A 239 -39.33 4.14 -14.69
CA THR A 239 -39.55 3.04 -15.65
C THR A 239 -40.07 1.78 -14.97
N ILE A 240 -41.18 1.90 -14.21
CA ILE A 240 -42.08 0.77 -13.89
C ILE A 240 -43.19 0.71 -14.98
N SER A 241 -42.93 1.01 -16.21
CA SER A 241 -43.73 0.69 -17.36
C SER A 241 -42.88 0.71 -18.62
N ASP A 242 -42.91 -0.41 -19.29
CA ASP A 242 -42.49 -0.71 -20.65
C ASP A 242 -41.09 -1.29 -20.85
N GLU A 243 -41.17 -2.55 -21.27
CA GLU A 243 -40.14 -3.40 -21.88
C GLU A 243 -39.46 -2.77 -23.11
N LYS A 244 -38.20 -3.18 -23.26
CA LYS A 244 -37.43 -3.20 -24.54
C LYS A 244 -37.05 -1.88 -25.18
N GLU A 245 -35.86 -1.43 -24.91
CA GLU A 245 -34.94 -1.02 -26.00
C GLU A 245 -33.50 -1.01 -25.52
N SER A 246 -32.69 -1.96 -26.05
CA SER A 246 -31.24 -1.99 -25.92
C SER A 246 -30.67 -0.79 -26.65
N LYS A 247 -30.50 0.35 -25.97
CA LYS A 247 -29.67 1.44 -26.44
C LYS A 247 -28.28 1.30 -25.85
N ASN A 248 -27.30 1.12 -26.74
CA ASN A 248 -25.88 1.28 -26.44
C ASN A 248 -25.67 2.62 -25.76
N ILE A 249 -25.66 2.60 -24.42
CA ILE A 249 -25.20 3.72 -23.62
C ILE A 249 -23.67 3.70 -23.74
N ASN A 250 -23.10 4.73 -24.38
CA ASN A 250 -21.66 4.96 -24.34
C ASN A 250 -21.22 5.11 -22.88
N LEU A 251 -20.67 4.04 -22.32
CA LEU A 251 -20.29 3.90 -20.90
C LEU A 251 -19.12 4.83 -20.47
N PHE A 252 -18.55 5.57 -21.41
CA PHE A 252 -17.33 6.34 -21.22
C PHE A 252 -17.49 7.83 -21.57
N LYS A 253 -18.62 8.44 -21.30
CA LYS A 253 -18.73 9.89 -21.43
C LYS A 253 -18.32 10.53 -20.10
N SER A 254 -17.06 10.95 -20.02
CA SER A 254 -16.55 11.80 -18.95
C SER A 254 -17.13 13.21 -19.13
N GLU A 255 -18.05 13.61 -18.27
CA GLU A 255 -18.25 15.02 -17.95
C GLU A 255 -17.32 15.33 -16.75
N ASP A 256 -16.53 16.40 -16.84
CA ASP A 256 -15.44 16.76 -15.91
C ASP A 256 -15.88 17.16 -14.48
N GLU A 257 -16.99 16.64 -13.99
CA GLU A 257 -17.52 16.94 -12.66
C GLU A 257 -17.31 15.78 -11.70
N GLY A 258 -16.16 15.72 -11.07
CA GLY A 258 -15.84 14.77 -10.02
C GLY A 258 -14.60 15.18 -9.23
N CYS A 259 -14.47 14.68 -7.99
CA CYS A 259 -13.21 14.79 -7.27
C CYS A 259 -12.16 13.91 -7.94
N GLY A 260 -11.03 14.49 -8.33
CA GLY A 260 -9.88 13.75 -8.82
C GLY A 260 -9.50 12.65 -7.83
N PHE A 261 -9.37 11.44 -8.33
CA PHE A 261 -8.91 10.29 -7.58
C PHE A 261 -7.47 10.01 -7.97
N ASP A 262 -6.57 10.57 -7.20
CA ASP A 262 -5.17 10.18 -7.31
C ASP A 262 -5.02 8.81 -6.65
N LEU A 263 -4.45 7.85 -7.39
CA LEU A 263 -4.05 6.52 -6.89
C LEU A 263 -3.17 6.62 -5.63
N VAL A 264 -2.73 7.80 -5.33
CA VAL A 264 -1.62 8.19 -4.48
C VAL A 264 -2.00 8.88 -3.18
N GLY A 265 -3.06 9.58 -3.14
CA GLY A 265 -3.42 10.32 -1.94
C GLY A 265 -4.93 10.46 -1.85
N GLY A 266 -5.52 10.35 -0.68
CA GLY A 266 -6.94 10.60 -0.49
C GLY A 266 -7.37 11.88 -1.20
N ALA A 267 -8.65 11.94 -1.62
CA ALA A 267 -9.28 13.01 -2.38
C ALA A 267 -8.60 14.38 -2.19
N SER A 268 -7.64 14.69 -3.06
CA SER A 268 -6.99 15.98 -3.15
C SER A 268 -7.62 16.71 -4.33
N ASP A 269 -8.09 17.87 -4.07
CA ASP A 269 -8.65 18.85 -4.99
C ASP A 269 -9.93 18.45 -5.72
N CYS A 270 -11.04 18.76 -5.06
CA CYS A 270 -12.29 19.02 -5.76
C CYS A 270 -12.17 20.44 -6.33
N SER A 271 -11.97 20.57 -7.63
CA SER A 271 -12.17 21.84 -8.33
C SER A 271 -13.61 22.28 -8.10
N LYS A 272 -13.78 23.56 -7.74
CA LYS A 272 -15.07 24.20 -7.59
C LYS A 272 -15.80 24.27 -8.90
#